data_5105ff651914094c2afc29ef7b5d1057
#
_entry.id   5105ff651914094c2afc29ef7b5d1057
#
_cell.length_a   1.000
_cell.length_b   1.000
_cell.length_c   1.000
_cell.angle_alpha   90.00
_cell.angle_beta   90.00
_cell.angle_gamma   90.00
#
_symmetry.space_group_name_H-M   'P 1'
#
loop_
_entity.id
_entity.type
_entity.pdbx_description
1 polymer ?
#
loop_
_entity_poly.entity_id
_entity_poly.type
_entity_poly.pdbx_seq_one_letter_code
_entity_poly.pdbx_strand_id
1 'polypeptide(L)'
;EWPIYDQLNKDQQEAWAIFGLYPNFNWMPNNNEIVFWSGGKIHKINVNSLSVTNIPFTVDVKIDLAKTVHFDTAIEEDEFSPKMIRQAVTSPDGKLLLFQALGYIWKKELPNGIPTRLTLGTDFEFEPQFSPSGNDIVYVVWNDVEKGAIFKIPTTGGQPKKLTSKKGIYRTPSYAPNGSSIVFRKE
;
A
#
# COMPACT_ATOMS: atom_id res chain seq x y z
N GLU A 1 34.82 13.84 -25.11
CA GLU A 1 33.74 14.35 -24.24
C GLU A 1 33.78 13.56 -22.93
N TRP A 2 33.65 14.23 -21.80
CA TRP A 2 33.57 13.63 -20.47
C TRP A 2 32.56 14.43 -19.62
N PRO A 3 31.78 13.76 -18.74
CA PRO A 3 30.88 14.43 -17.85
C PRO A 3 31.66 15.15 -16.75
N ILE A 4 31.26 16.40 -16.43
CA ILE A 4 31.87 17.18 -15.34
C ILE A 4 30.97 17.21 -14.09
N TYR A 5 29.66 16.88 -14.24
CA TYR A 5 28.69 16.82 -13.16
C TYR A 5 27.56 15.86 -13.55
N ASP A 6 27.19 14.94 -12.66
CA ASP A 6 26.21 13.86 -12.91
C ASP A 6 24.99 13.87 -11.95
N GLN A 7 24.91 14.90 -11.07
CA GLN A 7 23.84 14.98 -10.06
C GLN A 7 22.82 16.09 -10.38
N LEU A 8 22.52 16.27 -11.67
CA LEU A 8 21.46 17.19 -12.09
C LEU A 8 20.10 16.57 -11.78
N ASN A 9 19.35 17.21 -10.89
CA ASN A 9 18.00 16.80 -10.56
C ASN A 9 17.03 17.31 -11.61
N LYS A 10 16.15 16.43 -12.06
CA LYS A 10 14.98 16.82 -12.81
C LYS A 10 13.83 17.03 -11.83
N ASP A 11 13.53 18.28 -11.48
CA ASP A 11 12.33 18.60 -10.75
C ASP A 11 11.15 18.68 -11.73
N GLN A 12 10.23 17.73 -11.61
CA GLN A 12 9.05 17.68 -12.47
C GLN A 12 8.01 18.76 -12.15
N GLN A 13 8.08 19.40 -10.99
CA GLN A 13 7.18 20.51 -10.63
C GLN A 13 7.64 21.83 -11.23
N GLU A 14 8.95 22.06 -11.26
CA GLU A 14 9.54 23.24 -11.90
C GLU A 14 9.77 23.04 -13.38
N ALA A 15 10.02 21.83 -13.81
CA ALA A 15 10.29 21.46 -15.17
C ALA A 15 9.10 20.72 -15.79
N TRP A 16 8.14 21.44 -16.27
CA TRP A 16 7.21 20.93 -17.27
C TRP A 16 7.95 20.64 -18.57
N ALA A 17 8.96 19.80 -18.46
CA ALA A 17 9.96 19.63 -19.47
C ALA A 17 9.62 18.48 -20.37
N ILE A 18 8.79 18.74 -21.34
CA ILE A 18 8.70 17.92 -22.56
C ILE A 18 10.05 17.97 -23.32
N PHE A 19 10.87 18.99 -23.10
CA PHE A 19 12.09 19.27 -23.86
C PHE A 19 13.40 19.16 -23.06
N GLY A 20 13.38 18.54 -21.86
CA GLY A 20 14.57 18.42 -21.03
C GLY A 20 15.10 19.77 -20.57
N LEU A 21 14.62 20.25 -19.43
CA LEU A 21 15.20 21.46 -18.84
C LEU A 21 16.44 21.07 -18.06
N TYR A 22 17.56 21.48 -18.59
CA TYR A 22 18.80 21.54 -17.84
C TYR A 22 18.89 22.92 -17.20
N PRO A 23 19.51 23.05 -16.00
CA PRO A 23 19.74 24.35 -15.41
C PRO A 23 20.55 25.21 -16.35
N ASN A 24 20.25 26.51 -16.41
CA ASN A 24 21.12 27.45 -17.03
C ASN A 24 22.46 27.46 -16.29
N PHE A 25 23.54 27.53 -17.05
CA PHE A 25 24.88 27.60 -16.50
C PHE A 25 25.67 28.74 -17.14
N ASN A 26 26.59 29.32 -16.39
CA ASN A 26 27.44 30.38 -16.86
C ASN A 26 28.87 30.15 -16.41
N TRP A 27 29.81 30.52 -17.28
CA TRP A 27 31.20 30.52 -16.94
C TRP A 27 31.54 31.69 -16.04
N MET A 28 32.39 31.45 -15.06
CA MET A 28 33.02 32.50 -14.28
C MET A 28 34.10 33.21 -15.13
N PRO A 29 34.39 34.47 -14.87
CA PRO A 29 35.38 35.23 -15.64
C PRO A 29 36.79 34.61 -15.65
N ASN A 30 37.10 33.73 -14.72
CA ASN A 30 38.36 33.00 -14.62
C ASN A 30 38.51 31.84 -15.61
N ASN A 31 37.47 31.52 -16.39
CA ASN A 31 37.39 30.41 -17.33
C ASN A 31 37.68 29.01 -16.76
N ASN A 32 37.68 28.86 -15.43
CA ASN A 32 37.97 27.59 -14.76
C ASN A 32 36.77 27.06 -13.97
N GLU A 33 35.73 27.86 -13.82
CA GLU A 33 34.56 27.49 -13.01
C GLU A 33 33.26 27.79 -13.75
N ILE A 34 32.28 26.95 -13.53
CA ILE A 34 30.91 27.11 -14.03
C ILE A 34 29.96 27.21 -12.84
N VAL A 35 29.05 28.18 -12.89
CA VAL A 35 27.96 28.32 -11.93
C VAL A 35 26.69 27.79 -12.56
N PHE A 36 25.94 26.99 -11.78
CA PHE A 36 24.67 26.41 -12.18
C PHE A 36 23.77 26.15 -10.95
N TRP A 37 22.51 25.87 -11.17
CA TRP A 37 21.60 25.47 -10.08
C TRP A 37 21.24 24.01 -10.21
N SER A 38 21.09 23.31 -9.09
CA SER A 38 20.62 21.92 -9.00
C SER A 38 20.12 21.63 -7.59
N GLY A 39 19.02 20.86 -7.46
CA GLY A 39 18.49 20.48 -6.16
C GLY A 39 18.11 21.65 -5.25
N GLY A 40 17.57 22.75 -5.83
CA GLY A 40 17.19 23.95 -5.08
C GLY A 40 18.36 24.77 -4.55
N LYS A 41 19.58 24.55 -5.05
CA LYS A 41 20.82 25.21 -4.61
C LYS A 41 21.60 25.76 -5.79
N ILE A 42 22.40 26.78 -5.53
CA ILE A 42 23.36 27.30 -6.51
C ILE A 42 24.72 26.67 -6.24
N HIS A 43 25.29 26.10 -7.28
CA HIS A 43 26.58 25.43 -7.23
C HIS A 43 27.61 26.12 -8.13
N LYS A 44 28.86 25.97 -7.77
CA LYS A 44 30.01 26.31 -8.58
C LYS A 44 30.89 25.07 -8.71
N ILE A 45 31.23 24.67 -9.93
CA ILE A 45 32.15 23.57 -10.21
C ILE A 45 33.41 24.04 -10.88
N ASN A 46 34.55 23.59 -10.41
CA ASN A 46 35.82 23.79 -11.09
C ASN A 46 35.99 22.67 -12.16
N VAL A 47 36.16 23.05 -13.41
CA VAL A 47 36.17 22.11 -14.53
C VAL A 47 37.41 21.22 -14.60
N ASN A 48 38.51 21.60 -13.94
CA ASN A 48 39.76 20.84 -13.91
C ASN A 48 39.80 19.84 -12.75
N SER A 49 39.41 20.28 -11.57
CA SER A 49 39.42 19.43 -10.36
C SER A 49 38.11 18.71 -10.11
N LEU A 50 37.03 19.06 -10.81
CA LEU A 50 35.67 18.61 -10.60
C LEU A 50 35.13 18.87 -9.20
N SER A 51 35.76 19.78 -8.46
CA SER A 51 35.32 20.15 -7.12
C SER A 51 34.08 21.01 -7.20
N VAL A 52 33.03 20.60 -6.52
CA VAL A 52 31.74 21.32 -6.43
C VAL A 52 31.67 22.06 -5.10
N THR A 53 31.32 23.35 -5.17
CA THR A 53 31.11 24.22 -4.01
C THR A 53 29.70 24.78 -4.04
N ASN A 54 29.01 24.74 -2.91
CA ASN A 54 27.68 25.37 -2.77
C ASN A 54 27.86 26.89 -2.54
N ILE A 55 27.08 27.68 -3.27
CA ILE A 55 26.98 29.14 -3.05
C ILE A 55 25.73 29.37 -2.19
N PRO A 56 25.90 29.66 -0.89
CA PRO A 56 24.77 29.89 -0.02
C PRO A 56 24.02 31.17 -0.38
N PHE A 57 22.71 31.14 -0.32
CA PHE A 57 21.86 32.33 -0.42
C PHE A 57 20.69 32.23 0.54
N THR A 58 20.17 33.37 0.96
CA THR A 58 18.96 33.46 1.77
C THR A 58 17.97 34.38 1.08
N VAL A 59 16.73 33.99 1.04
CA VAL A 59 15.63 34.80 0.50
C VAL A 59 14.57 34.95 1.57
N ASP A 60 14.32 36.19 1.97
CA ASP A 60 13.19 36.52 2.84
C ASP A 60 12.01 36.95 1.99
N VAL A 61 10.96 36.18 2.05
CA VAL A 61 9.74 36.44 1.28
C VAL A 61 8.55 36.58 2.22
N LYS A 62 7.81 37.67 2.08
CA LYS A 62 6.51 37.84 2.73
C LYS A 62 5.43 37.66 1.67
N ILE A 63 4.65 36.59 1.81
CA ILE A 63 3.56 36.28 0.90
C ILE A 63 2.25 36.34 1.67
N ASP A 64 1.29 37.13 1.18
CA ASP A 64 -0.06 37.14 1.68
C ASP A 64 -0.81 35.93 1.05
N LEU A 65 -1.13 34.94 1.88
CA LEU A 65 -1.89 33.77 1.44
C LEU A 65 -3.40 34.10 1.48
N ALA A 66 -4.04 34.02 0.34
CA ALA A 66 -5.50 34.07 0.29
C ALA A 66 -6.07 32.84 0.99
N LYS A 67 -7.15 33.05 1.74
CA LYS A 67 -7.88 31.93 2.35
C LYS A 67 -8.44 31.06 1.24
N THR A 68 -8.02 29.80 1.20
CA THR A 68 -8.54 28.84 0.22
C THR A 68 -10.02 28.57 0.48
N VAL A 69 -10.81 28.53 -0.58
CA VAL A 69 -12.21 28.08 -0.51
C VAL A 69 -12.18 26.56 -0.51
N HIS A 70 -12.40 25.97 0.64
CA HIS A 70 -12.59 24.52 0.79
C HIS A 70 -13.75 24.26 1.73
N PHE A 71 -14.38 23.13 1.54
CA PHE A 71 -15.40 22.66 2.46
C PHE A 71 -14.73 21.81 3.53
N ASP A 72 -15.05 22.08 4.79
CA ASP A 72 -14.61 21.23 5.88
C ASP A 72 -15.29 19.86 5.73
N THR A 73 -14.46 18.84 5.53
CA THR A 73 -14.93 17.45 5.48
C THR A 73 -14.44 16.76 6.74
N ALA A 74 -15.33 16.18 7.49
CA ALA A 74 -14.95 15.33 8.62
C ALA A 74 -14.13 14.13 8.07
N ILE A 75 -12.90 14.02 8.55
CA ILE A 75 -11.99 12.91 8.16
C ILE A 75 -12.31 11.66 8.97
N GLU A 76 -12.77 11.86 10.20
CA GLU A 76 -13.17 10.78 11.10
C GLU A 76 -14.68 10.81 11.30
N GLU A 77 -15.32 9.68 11.05
CA GLU A 77 -16.70 9.42 11.42
C GLU A 77 -16.68 8.39 12.55
N ASP A 78 -17.42 8.66 13.64
CA ASP A 78 -17.54 7.71 14.78
C ASP A 78 -18.15 6.38 14.33
N GLU A 79 -19.06 6.45 13.36
CA GLU A 79 -19.71 5.28 12.77
C GLU A 79 -19.83 5.44 11.25
N PHE A 80 -19.62 4.39 10.51
CA PHE A 80 -19.87 4.34 9.07
C PHE A 80 -20.42 3.00 8.63
N SER A 81 -21.20 2.99 7.57
CA SER A 81 -21.70 1.78 6.95
C SER A 81 -20.75 1.30 5.83
N PRO A 82 -20.26 0.06 5.86
CA PRO A 82 -19.43 -0.45 4.79
C PRO A 82 -20.25 -0.52 3.49
N LYS A 83 -19.75 0.13 2.44
CA LYS A 83 -20.42 0.15 1.12
C LYS A 83 -20.19 -1.13 0.31
N MET A 84 -19.25 -1.96 0.70
CA MET A 84 -18.85 -3.13 -0.08
C MET A 84 -18.66 -4.35 0.82
N ILE A 85 -19.49 -5.35 0.57
CA ILE A 85 -19.39 -6.70 1.17
C ILE A 85 -19.03 -7.66 0.04
N ARG A 86 -18.04 -8.53 0.26
CA ARG A 86 -17.53 -9.46 -0.73
C ARG A 86 -17.50 -10.88 -0.20
N GLN A 87 -17.42 -11.85 -1.11
CA GLN A 87 -17.11 -13.25 -0.83
C GLN A 87 -18.02 -13.87 0.25
N ALA A 88 -19.31 -13.61 0.13
CA ALA A 88 -20.30 -14.12 1.05
C ALA A 88 -20.53 -15.62 0.80
N VAL A 89 -20.43 -16.44 1.86
CA VAL A 89 -20.67 -17.89 1.82
C VAL A 89 -21.47 -18.31 3.05
N THR A 90 -22.41 -19.22 2.86
CA THR A 90 -23.22 -19.81 3.95
C THR A 90 -22.64 -21.11 4.46
N SER A 91 -22.83 -21.40 5.73
CA SER A 91 -22.54 -22.71 6.29
C SER A 91 -23.40 -23.80 5.62
N PRO A 92 -22.95 -25.07 5.63
CA PRO A 92 -23.72 -26.18 5.02
C PRO A 92 -25.14 -26.36 5.60
N ASP A 93 -25.34 -25.98 6.85
CA ASP A 93 -26.66 -26.02 7.52
C ASP A 93 -27.50 -24.75 7.34
N GLY A 94 -26.97 -23.75 6.63
CA GLY A 94 -27.64 -22.46 6.35
C GLY A 94 -27.80 -21.52 7.53
N LYS A 95 -27.19 -21.80 8.68
CA LYS A 95 -27.36 -20.99 9.90
C LYS A 95 -26.34 -19.87 10.06
N LEU A 96 -25.21 -19.96 9.40
CA LEU A 96 -24.14 -18.98 9.47
C LEU A 96 -23.83 -18.40 8.10
N LEU A 97 -23.49 -17.13 8.08
CA LEU A 97 -22.95 -16.40 6.92
C LEU A 97 -21.55 -15.92 7.26
N LEU A 98 -20.59 -16.19 6.37
CA LEU A 98 -19.31 -15.54 6.35
C LEU A 98 -19.29 -14.54 5.21
N PHE A 99 -18.62 -13.41 5.41
CA PHE A 99 -18.38 -12.43 4.37
C PHE A 99 -17.12 -11.61 4.67
N GLN A 100 -16.54 -11.02 3.64
CA GLN A 100 -15.41 -10.12 3.77
C GLN A 100 -15.91 -8.68 3.72
N ALA A 101 -15.53 -7.90 4.72
CA ALA A 101 -15.73 -6.46 4.77
C ALA A 101 -14.56 -5.80 5.52
N LEU A 102 -14.18 -4.58 5.10
CA LEU A 102 -13.13 -3.78 5.76
C LEU A 102 -11.79 -4.51 5.93
N GLY A 103 -11.45 -5.39 5.00
CA GLY A 103 -10.21 -6.16 5.03
C GLY A 103 -10.24 -7.41 5.91
N TYR A 104 -11.37 -7.75 6.52
CA TYR A 104 -11.49 -8.86 7.47
C TYR A 104 -12.68 -9.76 7.16
N ILE A 105 -12.64 -10.97 7.71
CA ILE A 105 -13.76 -11.93 7.62
C ILE A 105 -14.68 -11.72 8.82
N TRP A 106 -15.95 -11.60 8.52
CA TRP A 106 -17.04 -11.46 9.48
C TRP A 106 -17.92 -12.68 9.45
N LYS A 107 -18.44 -13.02 10.63
CA LYS A 107 -19.42 -14.10 10.84
C LYS A 107 -20.73 -13.49 11.35
N LYS A 108 -21.84 -13.95 10.79
CA LYS A 108 -23.18 -13.56 11.19
C LYS A 108 -24.08 -14.79 11.31
N GLU A 109 -24.79 -14.91 12.40
CA GLU A 109 -25.88 -15.88 12.53
C GLU A 109 -27.10 -15.45 11.72
N LEU A 110 -27.67 -16.37 10.96
CA LEU A 110 -28.86 -16.09 10.14
C LEU A 110 -30.14 -16.43 10.89
N PRO A 111 -31.24 -15.68 10.67
CA PRO A 111 -31.36 -14.53 9.78
C PRO A 111 -30.92 -13.21 10.41
N ASN A 112 -30.96 -13.04 11.74
CA ASN A 112 -30.95 -11.73 12.40
C ASN A 112 -29.75 -11.48 13.34
N GLY A 113 -28.72 -12.34 13.31
CA GLY A 113 -27.53 -12.15 14.16
C GLY A 113 -26.76 -10.87 13.83
N ILE A 114 -26.03 -10.36 14.82
CA ILE A 114 -25.13 -9.22 14.65
C ILE A 114 -23.79 -9.75 14.08
N PRO A 115 -23.25 -9.13 13.02
CA PRO A 115 -21.94 -9.52 12.50
C PRO A 115 -20.83 -9.32 13.52
N THR A 116 -19.97 -10.32 13.66
CA THR A 116 -18.76 -10.26 14.49
C THR A 116 -17.55 -10.69 13.69
N ARG A 117 -16.37 -10.12 13.99
CA ARG A 117 -15.13 -10.57 13.34
C ARG A 117 -14.85 -12.02 13.70
N LEU A 118 -14.43 -12.80 12.69
CA LEU A 118 -14.05 -14.20 12.88
C LEU A 118 -12.72 -14.33 13.62
N THR A 119 -11.80 -13.43 13.37
CA THR A 119 -10.43 -13.44 13.91
C THR A 119 -10.11 -12.13 14.63
N LEU A 120 -9.01 -12.11 15.39
CA LEU A 120 -8.49 -10.91 16.04
C LEU A 120 -7.18 -10.41 15.39
N GLY A 121 -6.78 -10.99 14.25
CA GLY A 121 -5.58 -10.60 13.52
C GLY A 121 -5.67 -9.20 12.91
N THR A 122 -4.53 -8.63 12.54
CA THR A 122 -4.41 -7.32 11.88
C THR A 122 -4.09 -7.44 10.40
N ASP A 123 -3.71 -8.62 9.92
CA ASP A 123 -3.46 -8.89 8.51
C ASP A 123 -4.78 -8.96 7.73
N PHE A 124 -4.74 -8.66 6.43
CA PHE A 124 -5.92 -8.72 5.58
C PHE A 124 -6.37 -10.17 5.34
N GLU A 125 -7.68 -10.39 5.35
CA GLU A 125 -8.31 -11.70 5.24
C GLU A 125 -9.28 -11.76 4.05
N PHE A 126 -9.24 -12.86 3.31
CA PHE A 126 -9.98 -13.01 2.05
C PHE A 126 -10.52 -14.43 1.87
N GLU A 127 -11.51 -14.55 0.99
CA GLU A 127 -11.95 -15.82 0.39
C GLU A 127 -12.24 -16.91 1.42
N PRO A 128 -13.13 -16.67 2.40
CA PRO A 128 -13.50 -17.68 3.38
C PRO A 128 -14.33 -18.78 2.75
N GLN A 129 -14.11 -20.03 3.20
CA GLN A 129 -14.90 -21.19 2.83
C GLN A 129 -15.13 -22.09 4.03
N PHE A 130 -16.35 -22.60 4.19
CA PHE A 130 -16.64 -23.61 5.18
C PHE A 130 -16.12 -24.98 4.76
N SER A 131 -15.73 -25.80 5.72
CA SER A 131 -15.60 -27.24 5.52
C SER A 131 -16.97 -27.88 5.25
N PRO A 132 -17.03 -29.05 4.60
CA PRO A 132 -18.29 -29.76 4.38
C PRO A 132 -19.06 -30.07 5.67
N SER A 133 -18.36 -30.25 6.77
CA SER A 133 -18.97 -30.44 8.10
C SER A 133 -19.47 -29.16 8.75
N GLY A 134 -19.10 -28.00 8.25
CA GLY A 134 -19.38 -26.68 8.87
C GLY A 134 -18.53 -26.36 10.10
N ASN A 135 -17.64 -27.25 10.54
CA ASN A 135 -16.89 -27.09 11.78
C ASN A 135 -15.64 -26.20 11.63
N ASP A 136 -15.10 -26.12 10.44
CA ASP A 136 -13.87 -25.39 10.14
C ASP A 136 -14.11 -24.39 9.00
N ILE A 137 -13.31 -23.34 9.00
CA ILE A 137 -13.25 -22.32 7.95
C ILE A 137 -11.81 -22.27 7.44
N VAL A 138 -11.63 -22.29 6.12
CA VAL A 138 -10.37 -22.01 5.45
C VAL A 138 -10.44 -20.63 4.80
N TYR A 139 -9.36 -19.89 4.80
CA TYR A 139 -9.32 -18.54 4.23
C TYR A 139 -7.88 -18.13 3.87
N VAL A 140 -7.76 -17.07 3.09
CA VAL A 140 -6.49 -16.47 2.71
C VAL A 140 -6.17 -15.31 3.66
N VAL A 141 -4.93 -15.21 4.08
CA VAL A 141 -4.38 -14.05 4.78
C VAL A 141 -3.32 -13.40 3.91
N TRP A 142 -3.25 -12.08 3.89
CA TRP A 142 -2.23 -11.31 3.22
C TRP A 142 -1.50 -10.39 4.19
N ASN A 143 -0.19 -10.42 4.09
CA ASN A 143 0.73 -9.51 4.78
C ASN A 143 1.81 -9.07 3.78
N ASP A 144 2.15 -7.79 3.75
CA ASP A 144 3.09 -7.26 2.76
C ASP A 144 4.53 -7.79 2.93
N VAL A 145 4.90 -8.21 4.13
CA VAL A 145 6.22 -8.80 4.43
C VAL A 145 6.22 -10.31 4.18
N GLU A 146 5.23 -11.02 4.77
CA GLU A 146 5.13 -12.48 4.71
C GLU A 146 4.42 -12.99 3.45
N LYS A 147 3.79 -12.08 2.69
CA LYS A 147 2.96 -12.38 1.52
C LYS A 147 1.71 -13.18 1.89
N GLY A 148 1.10 -13.84 0.91
CA GLY A 148 -0.09 -14.65 1.12
C GLY A 148 0.18 -15.94 1.88
N ALA A 149 -0.84 -16.41 2.60
CA ALA A 149 -0.88 -17.73 3.22
C ALA A 149 -2.32 -18.21 3.35
N ILE A 150 -2.50 -19.54 3.43
CA ILE A 150 -3.78 -20.15 3.74
C ILE A 150 -3.82 -20.51 5.22
N PHE A 151 -4.90 -20.11 5.86
CA PHE A 151 -5.17 -20.40 7.26
C PHE A 151 -6.47 -21.21 7.42
N LYS A 152 -6.54 -21.91 8.52
CA LYS A 152 -7.73 -22.61 8.97
C LYS A 152 -8.07 -22.19 10.41
N ILE A 153 -9.36 -22.04 10.70
CA ILE A 153 -9.87 -21.73 12.03
C ILE A 153 -11.17 -22.51 12.30
N PRO A 154 -11.44 -22.95 13.53
CA PRO A 154 -12.76 -23.48 13.87
C PRO A 154 -13.86 -22.43 13.66
N THR A 155 -15.04 -22.87 13.24
CA THR A 155 -16.21 -21.98 13.05
C THR A 155 -16.63 -21.28 14.35
N THR A 156 -16.34 -21.88 15.48
CA THR A 156 -16.52 -21.26 16.82
C THR A 156 -15.53 -20.14 17.14
N GLY A 157 -14.49 -19.97 16.33
CA GLY A 157 -13.38 -19.06 16.58
C GLY A 157 -12.21 -19.71 17.29
N GLY A 158 -11.25 -18.93 17.73
CA GLY A 158 -10.04 -19.41 18.42
C GLY A 158 -8.76 -19.02 17.67
N GLN A 159 -7.70 -19.79 17.86
CA GLN A 159 -6.40 -19.51 17.25
C GLN A 159 -6.35 -20.05 15.80
N PRO A 160 -6.08 -19.19 14.80
CA PRO A 160 -5.91 -19.63 13.43
C PRO A 160 -4.64 -20.48 13.25
N LYS A 161 -4.73 -21.52 12.44
CA LYS A 161 -3.61 -22.36 12.06
C LYS A 161 -3.17 -22.06 10.62
N LYS A 162 -1.92 -21.65 10.43
CA LYS A 162 -1.30 -21.49 9.11
C LYS A 162 -1.09 -22.87 8.46
N LEU A 163 -1.55 -23.04 7.22
CA LEU A 163 -1.45 -24.29 6.47
C LEU A 163 -0.32 -24.30 5.45
N THR A 164 0.12 -23.14 4.97
CA THR A 164 1.15 -23.01 3.93
C THR A 164 2.42 -22.42 4.49
N SER A 165 3.58 -22.95 4.08
CA SER A 165 4.90 -22.51 4.55
C SER A 165 5.65 -21.63 3.55
N LYS A 166 5.36 -21.75 2.26
CA LYS A 166 6.07 -20.99 1.21
C LYS A 166 5.38 -19.65 0.99
N LYS A 167 6.16 -18.58 0.84
CA LYS A 167 5.64 -17.27 0.43
C LYS A 167 5.07 -17.33 -0.99
N GLY A 168 4.06 -16.53 -1.27
CA GLY A 168 3.43 -16.43 -2.58
C GLY A 168 2.04 -15.80 -2.49
N ILE A 169 1.39 -15.67 -3.63
CA ILE A 169 -0.01 -15.23 -3.70
C ILE A 169 -0.87 -16.49 -3.68
N TYR A 170 -1.72 -16.62 -2.68
CA TYR A 170 -2.64 -17.74 -2.51
C TYR A 170 -4.06 -17.27 -2.74
N ARG A 171 -4.86 -18.08 -3.47
CA ARG A 171 -6.22 -17.72 -3.86
C ARG A 171 -7.15 -18.92 -3.81
N THR A 172 -8.44 -18.64 -3.61
CA THR A 172 -9.56 -19.56 -3.77
C THR A 172 -9.37 -20.92 -3.05
N PRO A 173 -9.05 -20.92 -1.72
CA PRO A 173 -8.98 -22.18 -1.00
C PRO A 173 -10.36 -22.83 -0.95
N SER A 174 -10.44 -24.12 -1.18
CA SER A 174 -11.68 -24.90 -1.13
C SER A 174 -11.43 -26.27 -0.55
N TYR A 175 -12.34 -26.74 0.29
CA TYR A 175 -12.29 -28.09 0.80
C TYR A 175 -12.72 -29.11 -0.28
N ALA A 176 -12.08 -30.26 -0.27
CA ALA A 176 -12.61 -31.42 -0.96
C ALA A 176 -13.96 -31.83 -0.35
N PRO A 177 -14.89 -32.49 -1.11
CA PRO A 177 -16.19 -32.85 -0.60
C PRO A 177 -16.19 -33.73 0.67
N ASN A 178 -15.14 -34.52 0.83
CA ASN A 178 -14.94 -35.37 2.03
C ASN A 178 -14.26 -34.63 3.20
N GLY A 179 -13.89 -33.35 3.01
CA GLY A 179 -13.23 -32.53 4.04
C GLY A 179 -11.76 -32.88 4.34
N SER A 180 -11.19 -33.90 3.66
CA SER A 180 -9.86 -34.42 3.99
C SER A 180 -8.69 -33.57 3.44
N SER A 181 -8.96 -32.80 2.40
CA SER A 181 -7.94 -31.97 1.74
C SER A 181 -8.49 -30.61 1.33
N ILE A 182 -7.56 -29.69 1.04
CA ILE A 182 -7.85 -28.33 0.59
C ILE A 182 -7.11 -28.11 -0.72
N VAL A 183 -7.83 -27.64 -1.73
CA VAL A 183 -7.30 -27.21 -3.03
C VAL A 183 -7.20 -25.68 -3.02
N PHE A 184 -6.16 -25.14 -3.61
CA PHE A 184 -5.98 -23.72 -3.72
C PHE A 184 -5.11 -23.38 -4.96
N ARG A 185 -5.21 -22.15 -5.43
CA ARG A 185 -4.31 -21.62 -6.45
C ARG A 185 -3.14 -20.90 -5.76
N LYS A 186 -1.93 -21.13 -6.28
CA LYS A 186 -0.73 -20.40 -5.89
C LYS A 186 -0.06 -19.78 -7.11
N GLU A 187 0.25 -18.50 -7.02
CA GLU A 187 1.01 -17.72 -8.00
C GLU A 187 2.41 -17.40 -7.46
#